data_5651f4bf96f7ebe2562bdc4375f74d3d
#
_entry.id   5651f4bf96f7ebe2562bdc4375f74d3d
#
_cell.length_a   1.000
_cell.length_b   1.000
_cell.length_c   1.000
_cell.angle_alpha   90.00
_cell.angle_beta   90.00
_cell.angle_gamma   90.00
#
_symmetry.space_group_name_H-M   'P 1'
#
loop_
_entity.id
_entity.type
_entity.pdbx_description
1 polymer ?
#
loop_
_entity_poly.entity_id
_entity_poly.type
_entity_poly.pdbx_seq_one_letter_code
_entity_poly.pdbx_strand_id
1 'polypeptide(L)'
;MGVKLTEIIPRKELKWDELKGRTIAIDTPNVLYQFLSSIRKPDGTLLTDSKGNVTSHLVGLFPRTIRLMEMGIKPVFVFDGKPPLLKKQEIERRRGLKEKANEKFEIAKEEGNEEEMLKYSRQSVKLTKDMIKEAQELISAFGLPVIQAPSEAEAQASLICRNADAWAVASQDYDALVYGTPKVIQNLTLAEKRKMPNGSYVKIYPVMIELKEALASLNINQEQLLLLSVLVGTDFNPGGVKGIGSKKALKLVMEKSVSEIKKEIEEMGAEFDLDEIMDVFRKMPVLNDYKIEFNDFDEEKIRKILIDKHQFSVERVESGFEQLKKQKEEKKQTRLFSFK
;
A
#
# COMPACT_ATOMS: atom_id res chain seq x y z
N MET A 1 -5.84 5.93 4.29
CA MET A 1 -6.98 6.37 3.42
C MET A 1 -6.47 7.59 2.68
N GLY A 2 -6.04 7.39 1.47
CA GLY A 2 -5.55 8.47 0.61
C GLY A 2 -6.68 9.25 -0.06
N VAL A 3 -6.30 10.11 -0.98
CA VAL A 3 -7.21 10.99 -1.74
C VAL A 3 -8.28 10.18 -2.48
N LYS A 4 -9.53 10.65 -2.48
CA LYS A 4 -10.66 9.96 -3.11
C LYS A 4 -10.86 10.44 -4.56
N LEU A 5 -10.13 9.85 -5.49
CA LEU A 5 -10.18 10.21 -6.92
C LEU A 5 -10.76 9.10 -7.82
N THR A 6 -11.28 8.04 -7.23
CA THR A 6 -11.76 6.82 -7.93
C THR A 6 -12.77 7.11 -9.05
N GLU A 7 -13.62 8.14 -8.89
CA GLU A 7 -14.69 8.44 -9.82
C GLU A 7 -14.24 9.19 -11.08
N ILE A 8 -13.08 9.84 -11.03
CA ILE A 8 -12.62 10.75 -12.09
C ILE A 8 -11.35 10.27 -12.79
N ILE A 9 -10.56 9.40 -12.15
CA ILE A 9 -9.30 8.90 -12.73
C ILE A 9 -9.54 7.63 -13.56
N PRO A 10 -9.10 7.59 -14.82
CA PRO A 10 -9.17 6.41 -15.67
C PRO A 10 -8.27 5.30 -15.13
N ARG A 11 -8.73 4.04 -15.26
CA ARG A 11 -8.06 2.86 -14.76
C ARG A 11 -8.14 1.75 -15.79
N LYS A 12 -7.05 0.99 -15.94
CA LYS A 12 -6.94 -0.12 -16.88
C LYS A 12 -6.59 -1.42 -16.15
N GLU A 13 -7.34 -2.47 -16.37
CA GLU A 13 -6.95 -3.80 -15.89
C GLU A 13 -5.69 -4.28 -16.58
N LEU A 14 -4.77 -4.88 -15.81
CA LEU A 14 -3.55 -5.49 -16.30
C LEU A 14 -3.65 -7.00 -16.28
N LYS A 15 -3.08 -7.63 -17.29
CA LYS A 15 -2.77 -9.06 -17.24
C LYS A 15 -1.49 -9.28 -16.46
N TRP A 16 -1.42 -10.35 -15.70
CA TRP A 16 -0.23 -10.70 -14.90
C TRP A 16 1.04 -10.81 -15.73
N ASP A 17 0.94 -11.30 -16.97
CA ASP A 17 2.08 -11.44 -17.89
C ASP A 17 2.74 -10.10 -18.26
N GLU A 18 1.98 -9.00 -18.23
CA GLU A 18 2.51 -7.65 -18.48
C GLU A 18 3.45 -7.16 -17.38
N LEU A 19 3.37 -7.78 -16.19
CA LEU A 19 4.20 -7.46 -15.04
C LEU A 19 5.51 -8.26 -14.97
N LYS A 20 5.66 -9.29 -15.83
CA LYS A 20 6.85 -10.17 -15.84
C LYS A 20 8.12 -9.37 -16.14
N GLY A 21 9.14 -9.53 -15.31
CA GLY A 21 10.42 -8.81 -15.42
C GLY A 21 10.41 -7.38 -14.90
N ARG A 22 9.25 -6.85 -14.51
CA ARG A 22 9.13 -5.47 -14.04
C ARG A 22 9.60 -5.32 -12.59
N THR A 23 10.35 -4.24 -12.33
CA THR A 23 10.64 -3.79 -10.97
C THR A 23 9.47 -2.94 -10.49
N ILE A 24 8.90 -3.26 -9.33
CA ILE A 24 7.74 -2.55 -8.78
C ILE A 24 8.07 -2.14 -7.34
N ALA A 25 8.01 -0.85 -7.06
CA ALA A 25 8.14 -0.32 -5.71
C ALA A 25 6.81 -0.49 -4.96
N ILE A 26 6.84 -1.14 -3.81
CA ILE A 26 5.65 -1.48 -3.03
C ILE A 26 5.58 -0.58 -1.80
N ASP A 27 4.49 0.14 -1.64
CA ASP A 27 4.10 0.79 -0.39
C ASP A 27 3.79 -0.31 0.65
N THR A 28 4.81 -0.66 1.44
CA THR A 28 4.73 -1.83 2.33
C THR A 28 3.80 -1.63 3.51
N PRO A 29 3.76 -0.48 4.21
CA PRO A 29 2.79 -0.21 5.26
C PRO A 29 1.34 -0.48 4.82
N ASN A 30 0.95 0.00 3.65
CA ASN A 30 -0.39 -0.21 3.09
C ASN A 30 -0.70 -1.71 2.95
N VAL A 31 0.25 -2.48 2.42
CA VAL A 31 0.13 -3.94 2.25
C VAL A 31 0.03 -4.66 3.60
N LEU A 32 0.85 -4.31 4.58
CA LEU A 32 0.80 -4.92 5.92
C LEU A 32 -0.52 -4.61 6.63
N TYR A 33 -1.02 -3.38 6.55
CA TYR A 33 -2.36 -3.03 7.05
C TYR A 33 -3.45 -3.84 6.38
N GLN A 34 -3.35 -4.07 5.07
CA GLN A 34 -4.29 -4.89 4.32
C GLN A 34 -4.30 -6.34 4.82
N PHE A 35 -3.12 -6.93 5.08
CA PHE A 35 -3.03 -8.28 5.64
C PHE A 35 -3.62 -8.36 7.03
N LEU A 36 -3.27 -7.44 7.92
CA LEU A 36 -3.83 -7.37 9.27
C LEU A 36 -5.35 -7.14 9.30
N SER A 37 -5.92 -6.47 8.30
CA SER A 37 -7.37 -6.26 8.22
C SER A 37 -8.13 -7.44 7.63
N SER A 38 -7.48 -8.23 6.75
CA SER A 38 -8.14 -9.29 5.98
C SER A 38 -7.82 -10.71 6.45
N ILE A 39 -6.64 -10.96 7.02
CA ILE A 39 -6.18 -12.27 7.48
C ILE A 39 -6.46 -12.42 8.97
N ARG A 40 -7.59 -13.05 9.28
CA ARG A 40 -8.14 -13.17 10.64
C ARG A 40 -8.78 -14.52 10.87
N LYS A 41 -8.97 -14.87 12.14
CA LYS A 41 -9.81 -15.99 12.56
C LYS A 41 -11.29 -15.68 12.27
N PRO A 42 -12.17 -16.68 12.26
CA PRO A 42 -13.61 -16.45 12.07
C PRO A 42 -14.24 -15.48 13.08
N ASP A 43 -13.75 -15.48 14.31
CA ASP A 43 -14.15 -14.57 15.39
C ASP A 43 -13.62 -13.13 15.22
N GLY A 44 -12.95 -12.83 14.12
CA GLY A 44 -12.39 -11.52 13.83
C GLY A 44 -11.05 -11.22 14.53
N THR A 45 -10.51 -12.10 15.37
CA THR A 45 -9.21 -11.90 16.00
C THR A 45 -8.06 -12.12 15.01
N LEU A 46 -6.91 -11.52 15.29
CA LEU A 46 -5.69 -11.73 14.50
C LEU A 46 -5.15 -13.15 14.71
N LEU A 47 -4.50 -13.70 13.70
CA LEU A 47 -3.75 -14.94 13.83
C LEU A 47 -2.54 -14.71 14.74
N THR A 48 -2.30 -15.65 15.63
CA THR A 48 -1.19 -15.62 16.59
C THR A 48 -0.44 -16.94 16.61
N ASP A 49 0.84 -16.90 16.99
CA ASP A 49 1.62 -18.06 17.34
C ASP A 49 1.23 -18.60 18.74
N SER A 50 1.86 -19.69 19.19
CA SER A 50 1.62 -20.29 20.50
C SER A 50 2.01 -19.38 21.69
N LYS A 51 2.81 -18.35 21.45
CA LYS A 51 3.24 -17.37 22.44
C LYS A 51 2.36 -16.12 22.46
N GLY A 52 1.31 -16.07 21.60
CA GLY A 52 0.42 -14.93 21.48
C GLY A 52 0.91 -13.80 20.56
N ASN A 53 2.07 -13.94 19.89
CA ASN A 53 2.53 -12.93 18.95
C ASN A 53 1.69 -12.96 17.68
N VAL A 54 1.30 -11.79 17.19
CA VAL A 54 0.49 -11.68 15.96
C VAL A 54 1.30 -12.09 14.74
N THR A 55 0.75 -13.01 13.95
CA THR A 55 1.38 -13.57 12.74
C THR A 55 0.64 -13.24 11.43
N SER A 56 -0.53 -12.59 11.48
CA SER A 56 -1.37 -12.30 10.30
C SER A 56 -0.60 -11.57 9.19
N HIS A 57 0.31 -10.64 9.53
CA HIS A 57 1.16 -9.93 8.57
C HIS A 57 2.14 -10.87 7.85
N LEU A 58 2.76 -11.81 8.56
CA LEU A 58 3.69 -12.81 7.99
C LEU A 58 2.92 -13.86 7.15
N VAL A 59 1.74 -14.29 7.63
CA VAL A 59 0.85 -15.21 6.89
C VAL A 59 0.41 -14.61 5.55
N GLY A 60 0.28 -13.30 5.47
CA GLY A 60 0.03 -12.59 4.22
C GLY A 60 1.29 -12.39 3.38
N LEU A 61 2.35 -11.90 3.99
CA LEU A 61 3.57 -11.47 3.33
C LEU A 61 4.29 -12.65 2.63
N PHE A 62 4.50 -13.76 3.34
CA PHE A 62 5.23 -14.92 2.83
C PHE A 62 4.69 -15.45 1.49
N PRO A 63 3.44 -15.89 1.36
CA PRO A 63 2.94 -16.45 0.12
C PRO A 63 2.78 -15.39 -0.98
N ARG A 64 2.52 -14.12 -0.63
CA ARG A 64 2.40 -13.06 -1.63
C ARG A 64 3.76 -12.71 -2.24
N THR A 65 4.81 -12.67 -1.42
CA THR A 65 6.18 -12.44 -1.90
C THR A 65 6.62 -13.56 -2.83
N ILE A 66 6.42 -14.82 -2.45
CA ILE A 66 6.71 -15.98 -3.31
C ILE A 66 6.00 -15.84 -4.65
N ARG A 67 4.71 -15.56 -4.62
CA ARG A 67 3.91 -15.42 -5.83
C ARG A 67 4.41 -14.31 -6.77
N LEU A 68 4.74 -13.13 -6.22
CA LEU A 68 5.31 -12.05 -7.03
C LEU A 68 6.62 -12.48 -7.69
N MET A 69 7.47 -13.17 -6.94
CA MET A 69 8.74 -13.70 -7.45
C MET A 69 8.52 -14.78 -8.52
N GLU A 70 7.56 -15.70 -8.33
CA GLU A 70 7.18 -16.74 -9.31
C GLU A 70 6.69 -16.12 -10.63
N MET A 71 5.89 -15.07 -10.55
CA MET A 71 5.45 -14.32 -11.73
C MET A 71 6.59 -13.55 -12.43
N GLY A 72 7.79 -13.59 -11.87
CA GLY A 72 8.96 -12.88 -12.39
C GLY A 72 8.94 -11.39 -12.11
N ILE A 73 8.08 -10.92 -11.23
CA ILE A 73 8.09 -9.53 -10.75
C ILE A 73 9.30 -9.35 -9.82
N LYS A 74 9.88 -8.16 -9.85
CA LYS A 74 10.98 -7.73 -8.98
C LYS A 74 10.46 -6.71 -7.96
N PRO A 75 9.93 -7.14 -6.80
CA PRO A 75 9.39 -6.22 -5.82
C PRO A 75 10.51 -5.50 -5.04
N VAL A 76 10.32 -4.21 -4.82
CA VAL A 76 11.14 -3.35 -3.94
C VAL A 76 10.22 -2.87 -2.83
N PHE A 77 10.50 -3.23 -1.60
CA PHE A 77 9.63 -2.91 -0.47
C PHE A 77 10.07 -1.61 0.20
N VAL A 78 9.18 -0.62 0.22
CA VAL A 78 9.44 0.69 0.79
C VAL A 78 8.65 0.84 2.08
N PHE A 79 9.31 1.27 3.15
CA PHE A 79 8.72 1.44 4.49
C PHE A 79 8.70 2.91 4.90
N ASP A 80 7.67 3.30 5.66
CA ASP A 80 7.54 4.64 6.22
C ASP A 80 8.62 4.96 7.23
N GLY A 81 9.10 6.20 7.20
CA GLY A 81 9.97 6.79 8.21
C GLY A 81 9.20 7.61 9.23
N LYS A 82 9.76 8.79 9.55
CA LYS A 82 9.13 9.72 10.49
C LYS A 82 8.03 10.52 9.79
N PRO A 83 6.79 10.44 10.27
CA PRO A 83 5.68 11.18 9.64
C PRO A 83 5.91 12.69 9.74
N PRO A 84 5.45 13.47 8.74
CA PRO A 84 5.48 14.93 8.79
C PRO A 84 4.64 15.47 9.97
N LEU A 85 4.99 16.66 10.44
CA LEU A 85 4.30 17.28 11.60
C LEU A 85 2.81 17.48 11.34
N LEU A 86 2.43 17.90 10.13
CA LEU A 86 1.02 18.09 9.75
C LEU A 86 0.19 16.80 9.80
N LYS A 87 0.82 15.62 9.66
CA LYS A 87 0.11 14.33 9.78
C LYS A 87 -0.27 13.98 11.23
N LYS A 88 0.25 14.71 12.22
CA LYS A 88 0.04 14.42 13.64
C LYS A 88 -1.45 14.38 14.02
N GLN A 89 -2.23 15.35 13.58
CA GLN A 89 -3.66 15.40 13.85
C GLN A 89 -4.41 14.18 13.28
N GLU A 90 -4.07 13.79 12.05
CA GLU A 90 -4.66 12.59 11.41
C GLU A 90 -4.25 11.31 12.13
N ILE A 91 -3.01 11.21 12.57
CA ILE A 91 -2.53 10.06 13.37
C ILE A 91 -3.31 9.98 14.69
N GLU A 92 -3.50 11.09 15.39
CA GLU A 92 -4.28 11.16 16.63
C GLU A 92 -5.76 10.83 16.39
N ARG A 93 -6.36 11.38 15.33
CA ARG A 93 -7.72 11.06 14.93
C ARG A 93 -7.90 9.56 14.63
N ARG A 94 -6.99 8.97 13.84
CA ARG A 94 -7.00 7.52 13.54
C ARG A 94 -6.81 6.69 14.79
N ARG A 95 -5.96 7.13 15.72
CA ARG A 95 -5.76 6.46 17.01
C ARG A 95 -7.05 6.44 17.81
N GLY A 96 -7.74 7.58 17.97
CA GLY A 96 -9.01 7.64 18.67
C GLY A 96 -10.11 6.78 18.03
N LEU A 97 -10.17 6.71 16.69
CA LEU A 97 -11.10 5.82 16.00
C LEU A 97 -10.79 4.33 16.25
N LYS A 98 -9.51 3.96 16.29
CA LYS A 98 -9.10 2.58 16.60
C LYS A 98 -9.40 2.20 18.05
N GLU A 99 -9.23 3.11 18.99
CA GLU A 99 -9.56 2.91 20.40
C GLU A 99 -11.06 2.68 20.57
N LYS A 100 -11.91 3.55 19.98
CA LYS A 100 -13.38 3.35 19.98
C LYS A 100 -13.82 2.06 19.28
N ALA A 101 -13.14 1.68 18.19
CA ALA A 101 -13.42 0.40 17.53
C ALA A 101 -13.05 -0.79 18.39
N ASN A 102 -11.95 -0.69 19.17
CA ASN A 102 -11.56 -1.74 20.08
C ASN A 102 -12.54 -1.89 21.26
N GLU A 103 -13.01 -0.78 21.83
CA GLU A 103 -14.06 -0.81 22.87
C GLU A 103 -15.33 -1.53 22.36
N LYS A 104 -15.79 -1.18 21.14
CA LYS A 104 -16.95 -1.83 20.52
C LYS A 104 -16.69 -3.30 20.20
N PHE A 105 -15.46 -3.67 19.86
CA PHE A 105 -15.09 -5.07 19.66
C PHE A 105 -15.22 -5.89 20.95
N GLU A 106 -14.73 -5.36 22.10
CA GLU A 106 -14.87 -6.05 23.37
C GLU A 106 -16.35 -6.20 23.79
N ILE A 107 -17.18 -5.19 23.60
CA ILE A 107 -18.63 -5.28 23.83
C ILE A 107 -19.26 -6.37 22.95
N ALA A 108 -18.99 -6.36 21.64
CA ALA A 108 -19.51 -7.37 20.72
C ALA A 108 -19.04 -8.79 21.08
N LYS A 109 -17.85 -8.91 21.64
CA LYS A 109 -17.30 -10.19 22.13
C LYS A 109 -18.03 -10.69 23.36
N GLU A 110 -18.34 -9.81 24.32
CA GLU A 110 -19.15 -10.15 25.49
C GLU A 110 -20.57 -10.58 25.12
N GLU A 111 -21.15 -9.93 24.09
CA GLU A 111 -22.47 -10.24 23.55
C GLU A 111 -22.49 -11.48 22.62
N GLY A 112 -21.32 -12.01 22.23
CA GLY A 112 -21.18 -13.13 21.29
C GLY A 112 -21.60 -12.78 19.85
N ASN A 113 -21.58 -11.49 19.48
CA ASN A 113 -21.98 -11.00 18.16
C ASN A 113 -20.79 -11.06 17.17
N GLU A 114 -20.64 -12.20 16.48
CA GLU A 114 -19.52 -12.45 15.55
C GLU A 114 -19.46 -11.43 14.40
N GLU A 115 -20.59 -10.95 13.89
CA GLU A 115 -20.62 -9.97 12.79
C GLU A 115 -20.04 -8.63 13.23
N GLU A 116 -20.44 -8.14 14.39
CA GLU A 116 -19.89 -6.90 14.95
C GLU A 116 -18.44 -7.05 15.39
N MET A 117 -18.07 -8.20 15.96
CA MET A 117 -16.67 -8.53 16.26
C MET A 117 -15.80 -8.40 15.01
N LEU A 118 -16.22 -9.04 13.89
CA LEU A 118 -15.49 -8.97 12.63
C LEU A 118 -15.42 -7.54 12.06
N LYS A 119 -16.48 -6.77 12.18
CA LYS A 119 -16.56 -5.38 11.74
C LYS A 119 -15.58 -4.48 12.51
N TYR A 120 -15.65 -4.49 13.84
CA TYR A 120 -14.83 -3.61 14.68
C TYR A 120 -13.38 -4.05 14.77
N SER A 121 -13.10 -5.35 14.72
CA SER A 121 -11.72 -5.85 14.68
C SER A 121 -10.93 -5.34 13.47
N ARG A 122 -11.59 -5.19 12.31
CA ARG A 122 -10.96 -4.61 11.11
C ARG A 122 -10.61 -3.12 11.27
N GLN A 123 -11.40 -2.41 12.07
CA GLN A 123 -11.20 -0.97 12.31
C GLN A 123 -10.16 -0.69 13.41
N SER A 124 -9.93 -1.64 14.32
CA SER A 124 -8.99 -1.53 15.45
C SER A 124 -7.55 -1.94 15.11
N VAL A 125 -7.22 -2.25 13.85
CA VAL A 125 -5.90 -2.72 13.41
C VAL A 125 -4.79 -1.77 13.83
N LYS A 126 -3.74 -2.34 14.46
CA LYS A 126 -2.49 -1.64 14.79
C LYS A 126 -1.32 -2.38 14.13
N LEU A 127 -0.52 -1.67 13.36
CA LEU A 127 0.78 -2.14 12.87
C LEU A 127 1.85 -1.69 13.85
N THR A 128 2.50 -2.65 14.52
CA THR A 128 3.52 -2.37 15.54
C THR A 128 4.91 -2.28 14.93
N LYS A 129 5.86 -1.68 15.66
CA LYS A 129 7.27 -1.62 15.25
C LYS A 129 7.88 -3.02 15.09
N ASP A 130 7.49 -3.96 15.95
CA ASP A 130 8.00 -5.34 15.89
C ASP A 130 7.49 -6.04 14.62
N MET A 131 6.21 -5.88 14.27
CA MET A 131 5.67 -6.41 13.01
C MET A 131 6.37 -5.83 11.79
N ILE A 132 6.69 -4.53 11.79
CA ILE A 132 7.44 -3.88 10.72
C ILE A 132 8.84 -4.49 10.63
N LYS A 133 9.53 -4.63 11.75
CA LYS A 133 10.87 -5.23 11.80
C LYS A 133 10.87 -6.67 11.30
N GLU A 134 9.92 -7.48 11.74
CA GLU A 134 9.76 -8.87 11.27
C GLU A 134 9.48 -8.95 9.76
N ALA A 135 8.65 -8.04 9.24
CA ALA A 135 8.41 -7.94 7.80
C ALA A 135 9.69 -7.57 7.04
N GLN A 136 10.48 -6.60 7.53
CA GLN A 136 11.76 -6.22 6.94
C GLN A 136 12.77 -7.38 6.96
N GLU A 137 12.87 -8.09 8.07
CA GLU A 137 13.74 -9.27 8.22
C GLU A 137 13.35 -10.38 7.23
N LEU A 138 12.04 -10.67 7.10
CA LEU A 138 11.54 -11.68 6.18
C LEU A 138 11.78 -11.29 4.72
N ILE A 139 11.50 -10.04 4.34
CA ILE A 139 11.73 -9.54 2.97
C ILE A 139 13.22 -9.59 2.63
N SER A 140 14.09 -9.17 3.56
CA SER A 140 15.53 -9.25 3.39
C SER A 140 16.02 -10.69 3.27
N ALA A 141 15.41 -11.63 3.99
CA ALA A 141 15.71 -13.05 3.88
C ALA A 141 15.28 -13.64 2.51
N PHE A 142 14.28 -13.06 1.85
CA PHE A 142 13.95 -13.37 0.45
C PHE A 142 14.97 -12.82 -0.56
N GLY A 143 15.99 -12.09 -0.10
CA GLY A 143 16.98 -11.42 -0.96
C GLY A 143 16.40 -10.21 -1.71
N LEU A 144 15.31 -9.63 -1.22
CA LEU A 144 14.61 -8.52 -1.85
C LEU A 144 15.01 -7.17 -1.22
N PRO A 145 15.06 -6.09 -2.00
CA PRO A 145 15.40 -4.76 -1.49
C PRO A 145 14.38 -4.25 -0.48
N VAL A 146 14.88 -3.76 0.64
CA VAL A 146 14.12 -3.05 1.67
C VAL A 146 14.64 -1.62 1.74
N ILE A 147 13.77 -0.65 1.49
CA ILE A 147 14.12 0.77 1.52
C ILE A 147 13.33 1.44 2.65
N GLN A 148 14.06 2.05 3.58
CA GLN A 148 13.47 2.85 4.65
C GLN A 148 13.37 4.30 4.18
N ALA A 149 12.15 4.79 3.92
CA ALA A 149 11.93 6.19 3.60
C ALA A 149 12.30 7.09 4.79
N PRO A 150 12.76 8.31 4.58
CA PRO A 150 12.92 9.27 5.67
C PRO A 150 11.57 9.74 6.21
N SER A 151 10.53 9.72 5.37
CA SER A 151 9.16 10.10 5.73
C SER A 151 8.14 9.11 5.14
N GLU A 152 7.34 9.51 4.16
CA GLU A 152 6.27 8.70 3.57
C GLU A 152 6.83 7.69 2.54
N ALA A 153 6.44 6.41 2.68
CA ALA A 153 6.84 5.35 1.74
C ALA A 153 6.39 5.64 0.30
N GLU A 154 5.20 6.21 0.13
CA GLU A 154 4.66 6.57 -1.18
C GLU A 154 5.50 7.64 -1.88
N ALA A 155 5.99 8.64 -1.16
CA ALA A 155 6.88 9.66 -1.72
C ALA A 155 8.22 9.05 -2.17
N GLN A 156 8.79 8.17 -1.35
CA GLN A 156 10.04 7.47 -1.68
C GLN A 156 9.85 6.52 -2.87
N ALA A 157 8.78 5.72 -2.88
CA ALA A 157 8.44 4.83 -4.00
C ALA A 157 8.21 5.63 -5.29
N SER A 158 7.58 6.80 -5.19
CA SER A 158 7.38 7.73 -6.30
C SER A 158 8.70 8.24 -6.88
N LEU A 159 9.67 8.60 -6.03
CA LEU A 159 11.00 8.99 -6.48
C LEU A 159 11.69 7.84 -7.24
N ILE A 160 11.69 6.64 -6.69
CA ILE A 160 12.28 5.45 -7.31
C ILE A 160 11.67 5.19 -8.70
N CYS A 161 10.36 5.37 -8.84
CA CYS A 161 9.67 5.21 -10.11
C CYS A 161 9.99 6.35 -11.10
N ARG A 162 10.08 7.59 -10.64
CA ARG A 162 10.49 8.74 -11.48
C ARG A 162 11.91 8.63 -11.99
N ASN A 163 12.81 8.05 -11.20
CA ASN A 163 14.18 7.75 -11.60
C ASN A 163 14.30 6.57 -12.57
N ALA A 164 13.17 5.94 -12.94
CA ALA A 164 13.10 4.74 -13.76
C ALA A 164 13.76 3.48 -13.16
N ASP A 165 14.10 3.48 -11.86
CA ASP A 165 14.61 2.33 -11.11
C ASP A 165 13.49 1.33 -10.75
N ALA A 166 12.24 1.80 -10.76
CA ALA A 166 11.05 0.97 -10.76
C ALA A 166 10.11 1.35 -11.92
N TRP A 167 9.41 0.36 -12.46
CA TRP A 167 8.47 0.57 -13.55
C TRP A 167 7.14 1.19 -13.08
N ALA A 168 6.73 0.86 -11.85
CA ALA A 168 5.51 1.37 -11.23
C ALA A 168 5.61 1.35 -9.71
N VAL A 169 4.71 2.07 -9.05
CA VAL A 169 4.45 1.98 -7.61
C VAL A 169 3.21 1.12 -7.38
N ALA A 170 3.27 0.16 -6.46
CA ALA A 170 2.11 -0.58 -5.99
C ALA A 170 1.60 0.04 -4.69
N SER A 171 0.44 0.69 -4.75
CA SER A 171 -0.32 1.23 -3.62
C SER A 171 -1.81 1.14 -3.92
N GLN A 172 -2.66 1.09 -2.89
CA GLN A 172 -4.11 1.17 -3.05
C GLN A 172 -4.60 2.62 -3.09
N ASP A 173 -3.79 3.54 -2.59
CA ASP A 173 -4.10 4.96 -2.47
C ASP A 173 -3.66 5.74 -3.72
N TYR A 174 -4.26 6.92 -3.91
CA TYR A 174 -3.94 7.81 -5.04
C TYR A 174 -2.81 8.79 -4.72
N ASP A 175 -2.32 8.79 -3.47
CA ASP A 175 -1.31 9.75 -3.00
C ASP A 175 0.00 9.64 -3.80
N ALA A 176 0.34 8.42 -4.25
CA ALA A 176 1.48 8.22 -5.14
C ALA A 176 1.38 9.02 -6.47
N LEU A 177 0.17 9.23 -7.02
CA LEU A 177 -0.03 10.09 -8.19
C LEU A 177 0.22 11.56 -7.87
N VAL A 178 -0.17 11.99 -6.65
CA VAL A 178 0.07 13.36 -6.17
C VAL A 178 1.56 13.63 -6.05
N TYR A 179 2.36 12.63 -5.66
CA TYR A 179 3.83 12.70 -5.68
C TYR A 179 4.46 12.57 -7.09
N GLY A 180 3.63 12.51 -8.14
CA GLY A 180 4.10 12.48 -9.52
C GLY A 180 4.58 11.11 -10.01
N THR A 181 4.11 10.03 -9.42
CA THR A 181 4.43 8.68 -9.89
C THR A 181 3.90 8.45 -11.31
N PRO A 182 4.75 8.08 -12.28
CA PRO A 182 4.30 7.83 -13.66
C PRO A 182 3.24 6.73 -13.79
N LYS A 183 3.37 5.65 -12.98
CA LYS A 183 2.46 4.49 -13.02
C LYS A 183 2.17 3.98 -11.62
N VAL A 184 0.91 3.83 -11.29
CA VAL A 184 0.45 3.21 -10.03
C VAL A 184 -0.30 1.93 -10.35
N ILE A 185 -0.03 0.88 -9.59
CA ILE A 185 -0.72 -0.41 -9.68
C ILE A 185 -1.49 -0.64 -8.39
N GLN A 186 -2.79 -0.76 -8.50
CA GLN A 186 -3.66 -1.20 -7.42
C GLN A 186 -3.87 -2.72 -7.49
N ASN A 187 -4.25 -3.34 -6.38
CA ASN A 187 -4.57 -4.76 -6.26
C ASN A 187 -3.42 -5.76 -6.50
N LEU A 188 -2.17 -5.32 -6.56
CA LEU A 188 -1.02 -6.20 -6.83
C LEU A 188 -0.87 -7.31 -5.77
N THR A 189 -1.11 -6.98 -4.50
CA THR A 189 -0.94 -7.88 -3.35
C THR A 189 -2.25 -8.51 -2.85
N LEU A 190 -3.38 -8.19 -3.49
CA LEU A 190 -4.66 -8.80 -3.16
C LEU A 190 -4.71 -10.29 -3.55
N ALA A 191 -5.66 -11.01 -2.93
CA ALA A 191 -5.99 -12.36 -3.39
C ALA A 191 -6.62 -12.28 -4.79
N GLU A 192 -6.28 -13.23 -5.66
CA GLU A 192 -6.85 -13.29 -7.03
C GLU A 192 -8.36 -13.43 -7.07
N LYS A 193 -8.95 -13.91 -5.99
CA LYS A 193 -10.39 -14.14 -5.89
C LYS A 193 -10.91 -13.53 -4.59
N ARG A 194 -12.01 -12.82 -4.70
CA ARG A 194 -12.78 -12.28 -3.57
C ARG A 194 -14.10 -13.03 -3.46
N LYS A 195 -14.38 -13.55 -2.27
CA LYS A 195 -15.70 -14.13 -1.98
C LYS A 195 -16.71 -12.99 -1.81
N MET A 196 -17.78 -13.06 -2.54
CA MET A 196 -18.92 -12.13 -2.45
C MET A 196 -19.89 -12.57 -1.35
N PRO A 197 -20.78 -11.67 -0.85
CA PRO A 197 -21.78 -12.03 0.15
C PRO A 197 -22.72 -13.17 -0.27
N ASN A 198 -22.96 -13.31 -1.58
CA ASN A 198 -23.78 -14.39 -2.15
C ASN A 198 -23.02 -15.73 -2.29
N GLY A 199 -21.79 -15.82 -1.76
CA GLY A 199 -20.94 -17.02 -1.82
C GLY A 199 -20.16 -17.22 -3.13
N SER A 200 -20.42 -16.45 -4.18
CA SER A 200 -19.65 -16.50 -5.44
C SER A 200 -18.26 -15.90 -5.29
N TYR A 201 -17.35 -16.24 -6.21
CA TYR A 201 -16.01 -15.68 -6.25
C TYR A 201 -15.83 -14.79 -7.48
N VAL A 202 -15.32 -13.57 -7.28
CA VAL A 202 -14.93 -12.65 -8.36
C VAL A 202 -13.42 -12.64 -8.45
N LYS A 203 -12.89 -12.76 -9.67
CA LYS A 203 -11.44 -12.58 -9.92
C LYS A 203 -11.06 -11.12 -9.72
N ILE A 204 -9.92 -10.91 -9.09
CA ILE A 204 -9.31 -9.59 -8.90
C ILE A 204 -8.06 -9.53 -9.77
N TYR A 205 -8.00 -8.53 -10.63
CA TYR A 205 -6.85 -8.23 -11.46
C TYR A 205 -6.11 -7.00 -10.93
N PRO A 206 -4.80 -6.90 -11.16
CA PRO A 206 -4.09 -5.65 -10.98
C PRO A 206 -4.69 -4.56 -11.88
N VAL A 207 -4.76 -3.36 -11.36
CA VAL A 207 -5.29 -2.21 -12.09
C VAL A 207 -4.21 -1.15 -12.17
N MET A 208 -3.90 -0.70 -13.39
CA MET A 208 -2.91 0.36 -13.64
C MET A 208 -3.59 1.71 -13.82
N ILE A 209 -2.95 2.71 -13.27
CA ILE A 209 -3.23 4.13 -13.49
C ILE A 209 -1.97 4.76 -14.05
N GLU A 210 -2.04 5.32 -15.24
CA GLU A 210 -0.95 6.10 -15.83
C GLU A 210 -1.19 7.58 -15.60
N LEU A 211 -0.26 8.25 -14.92
CA LEU A 211 -0.38 9.66 -14.56
C LEU A 211 -0.62 10.55 -15.78
N LYS A 212 0.13 10.32 -16.85
CA LYS A 212 -0.02 11.08 -18.10
C LYS A 212 -1.42 10.95 -18.68
N GLU A 213 -1.98 9.75 -18.72
CA GLU A 213 -3.35 9.52 -19.21
C GLU A 213 -4.39 10.14 -18.28
N ALA A 214 -4.19 10.04 -16.96
CA ALA A 214 -5.07 10.65 -15.96
C ALA A 214 -5.11 12.17 -16.09
N LEU A 215 -3.95 12.83 -16.17
CA LEU A 215 -3.85 14.28 -16.35
C LEU A 215 -4.48 14.73 -17.68
N ALA A 216 -4.21 14.02 -18.78
CA ALA A 216 -4.79 14.32 -20.08
C ALA A 216 -6.31 14.17 -20.09
N SER A 217 -6.85 13.10 -19.49
CA SER A 217 -8.30 12.84 -19.44
C SER A 217 -9.06 13.89 -18.60
N LEU A 218 -8.39 14.43 -17.57
CA LEU A 218 -8.95 15.47 -16.70
C LEU A 218 -8.67 16.89 -17.24
N ASN A 219 -7.85 17.03 -18.28
CA ASN A 219 -7.37 18.30 -18.82
C ASN A 219 -6.75 19.20 -17.76
N ILE A 220 -5.90 18.64 -16.90
CA ILE A 220 -5.17 19.32 -15.83
C ILE A 220 -3.68 18.97 -15.85
N ASN A 221 -2.87 19.77 -15.18
CA ASN A 221 -1.46 19.48 -14.92
C ASN A 221 -1.23 18.89 -13.52
N GLN A 222 0.04 18.55 -13.20
CA GLN A 222 0.42 17.95 -11.93
C GLN A 222 0.11 18.86 -10.72
N GLU A 223 0.34 20.16 -10.84
CA GLU A 223 0.06 21.13 -9.77
C GLU A 223 -1.45 21.24 -9.52
N GLN A 224 -2.24 21.19 -10.57
CA GLN A 224 -3.70 21.17 -10.46
C GLN A 224 -4.20 19.85 -9.86
N LEU A 225 -3.55 18.71 -10.13
CA LEU A 225 -3.86 17.44 -9.46
C LEU A 225 -3.56 17.51 -7.96
N LEU A 226 -2.43 18.10 -7.57
CA LEU A 226 -2.09 18.33 -6.16
C LEU A 226 -3.15 19.23 -5.51
N LEU A 227 -3.49 20.37 -6.10
CA LEU A 227 -4.50 21.30 -5.61
C LEU A 227 -5.87 20.61 -5.48
N LEU A 228 -6.30 19.87 -6.49
CA LEU A 228 -7.52 19.08 -6.48
C LEU A 228 -7.53 18.11 -5.31
N SER A 229 -6.40 17.42 -5.07
CA SER A 229 -6.26 16.46 -3.99
C SER A 229 -6.40 17.11 -2.62
N VAL A 230 -5.81 18.29 -2.42
CA VAL A 230 -5.95 19.06 -1.17
C VAL A 230 -7.40 19.52 -0.96
N LEU A 231 -8.10 19.94 -2.02
CA LEU A 231 -9.51 20.31 -1.91
C LEU A 231 -10.41 19.14 -1.50
N VAL A 232 -10.15 17.95 -2.02
CA VAL A 232 -10.91 16.72 -1.69
C VAL A 232 -10.55 16.18 -0.31
N GLY A 233 -9.30 16.40 0.12
CA GLY A 233 -8.75 15.96 1.40
C GLY A 233 -7.67 14.91 1.26
N THR A 234 -6.59 15.15 1.98
CA THR A 234 -5.40 14.31 2.06
C THR A 234 -5.19 13.85 3.51
N ASP A 235 -4.12 13.08 3.76
CA ASP A 235 -3.69 12.73 5.12
C ASP A 235 -3.22 13.98 5.94
N PHE A 236 -2.97 15.11 5.27
CA PHE A 236 -2.54 16.37 5.90
C PHE A 236 -3.70 17.33 6.18
N ASN A 237 -4.84 17.14 5.51
CA ASN A 237 -6.09 17.86 5.76
C ASN A 237 -7.29 16.92 5.61
N PRO A 238 -7.53 16.02 6.57
CA PRO A 238 -8.56 15.01 6.47
C PRO A 238 -9.95 15.58 6.24
N GLY A 239 -10.62 15.11 5.18
CA GLY A 239 -11.95 15.59 4.81
C GLY A 239 -11.96 16.78 3.85
N GLY A 240 -10.81 17.40 3.59
CA GLY A 240 -10.69 18.51 2.63
C GLY A 240 -11.59 19.69 2.95
N VAL A 241 -12.10 20.34 1.91
CA VAL A 241 -13.05 21.45 2.06
C VAL A 241 -14.48 20.89 2.09
N LYS A 242 -15.23 21.23 3.12
CA LYS A 242 -16.62 20.76 3.30
C LYS A 242 -17.49 21.12 2.08
N GLY A 243 -18.12 20.11 1.49
CA GLY A 243 -18.98 20.30 0.31
C GLY A 243 -18.24 20.33 -1.02
N ILE A 244 -16.91 20.07 -1.04
CA ILE A 244 -16.13 19.93 -2.25
C ILE A 244 -15.70 18.44 -2.39
N GLY A 245 -16.37 17.73 -3.32
CA GLY A 245 -15.96 16.40 -3.78
C GLY A 245 -15.11 16.49 -5.05
N SER A 246 -14.61 15.33 -5.52
CA SER A 246 -13.67 15.25 -6.66
C SER A 246 -14.15 15.99 -7.93
N LYS A 247 -15.43 15.89 -8.28
CA LYS A 247 -15.99 16.57 -9.47
C LYS A 247 -16.02 18.10 -9.32
N LYS A 248 -16.42 18.60 -8.13
CA LYS A 248 -16.43 20.04 -7.87
C LYS A 248 -15.00 20.61 -7.77
N ALA A 249 -14.10 19.86 -7.12
CA ALA A 249 -12.69 20.21 -7.06
C ALA A 249 -12.06 20.30 -8.45
N LEU A 250 -12.35 19.32 -9.33
CA LEU A 250 -11.87 19.32 -10.71
C LEU A 250 -12.33 20.59 -11.44
N LYS A 251 -13.60 20.94 -11.36
CA LYS A 251 -14.14 22.15 -11.99
C LYS A 251 -13.42 23.39 -11.47
N LEU A 252 -13.21 23.52 -10.15
CA LEU A 252 -12.53 24.67 -9.56
C LEU A 252 -11.09 24.81 -10.07
N VAL A 253 -10.30 23.73 -10.10
CA VAL A 253 -8.90 23.81 -10.54
C VAL A 253 -8.74 24.02 -12.05
N MET A 254 -9.79 23.75 -12.85
CA MET A 254 -9.80 24.06 -14.28
C MET A 254 -10.19 25.51 -14.57
N GLU A 255 -11.09 26.10 -13.78
CA GLU A 255 -11.71 27.40 -14.06
C GLU A 255 -11.05 28.56 -13.30
N LYS A 256 -10.36 28.29 -12.18
CA LYS A 256 -9.86 29.32 -11.27
C LYS A 256 -8.37 29.21 -11.01
N SER A 257 -7.74 30.33 -10.73
CA SER A 257 -6.37 30.38 -10.23
C SER A 257 -6.27 29.89 -8.78
N VAL A 258 -5.07 29.52 -8.34
CA VAL A 258 -4.81 29.11 -6.94
C VAL A 258 -5.23 30.18 -5.95
N SER A 259 -4.99 31.47 -6.27
CA SER A 259 -5.34 32.60 -5.39
C SER A 259 -6.85 32.78 -5.26
N GLU A 260 -7.61 32.58 -6.33
CA GLU A 260 -9.09 32.65 -6.28
C GLU A 260 -9.66 31.47 -5.49
N ILE A 261 -9.11 30.27 -5.70
CA ILE A 261 -9.51 29.06 -4.95
C ILE A 261 -9.21 29.26 -3.46
N LYS A 262 -8.01 29.77 -3.11
CA LYS A 262 -7.63 30.02 -1.73
C LYS A 262 -8.63 30.94 -1.02
N LYS A 263 -8.98 32.06 -1.66
CA LYS A 263 -9.98 32.98 -1.12
C LYS A 263 -11.36 32.33 -0.95
N GLU A 264 -11.80 31.56 -1.94
CA GLU A 264 -13.10 30.88 -1.89
C GLU A 264 -13.19 29.87 -0.76
N ILE A 265 -12.13 29.04 -0.56
CA ILE A 265 -12.13 28.03 0.53
C ILE A 265 -12.02 28.68 1.90
N GLU A 266 -11.32 29.82 2.04
CA GLU A 266 -11.30 30.62 3.28
C GLU A 266 -12.69 31.13 3.60
N GLU A 267 -13.42 31.69 2.62
CA GLU A 267 -14.81 32.11 2.76
C GLU A 267 -15.77 30.95 3.11
N MET A 268 -15.44 29.73 2.67
CA MET A 268 -16.16 28.50 3.02
C MET A 268 -15.79 27.95 4.42
N GLY A 269 -14.84 28.57 5.12
CA GLY A 269 -14.43 28.19 6.47
C GLY A 269 -13.42 27.01 6.49
N ALA A 270 -12.54 26.91 5.50
CA ALA A 270 -11.44 25.95 5.56
C ALA A 270 -10.48 26.29 6.70
N GLU A 271 -10.21 25.32 7.59
CA GLU A 271 -9.39 25.49 8.80
C GLU A 271 -7.91 25.05 8.57
N PHE A 272 -7.44 25.04 7.33
CA PHE A 272 -6.08 24.64 6.98
C PHE A 272 -5.44 25.64 6.01
N ASP A 273 -4.12 25.75 6.04
CA ASP A 273 -3.36 26.53 5.06
C ASP A 273 -3.09 25.68 3.81
N LEU A 274 -3.66 26.13 2.67
CA LEU A 274 -3.52 25.48 1.39
C LEU A 274 -2.06 25.39 0.94
N ASP A 275 -1.32 26.48 1.08
CA ASP A 275 0.08 26.56 0.64
C ASP A 275 0.97 25.67 1.48
N GLU A 276 0.73 25.60 2.81
CA GLU A 276 1.47 24.73 3.72
C GLU A 276 1.30 23.24 3.33
N ILE A 277 0.07 22.81 3.01
CA ILE A 277 -0.18 21.43 2.63
C ILE A 277 0.43 21.11 1.26
N MET A 278 0.28 22.00 0.27
CA MET A 278 0.91 21.80 -1.04
C MET A 278 2.43 21.72 -0.92
N ASP A 279 3.04 22.53 -0.05
CA ASP A 279 4.46 22.52 0.22
C ASP A 279 4.94 21.22 0.88
N VAL A 280 4.14 20.60 1.74
CA VAL A 280 4.47 19.26 2.31
C VAL A 280 4.63 18.24 1.20
N PHE A 281 3.73 18.19 0.22
CA PHE A 281 3.86 17.27 -0.92
C PHE A 281 5.08 17.58 -1.80
N ARG A 282 5.32 18.86 -2.10
CA ARG A 282 6.45 19.29 -2.95
C ARG A 282 7.81 19.05 -2.30
N LYS A 283 7.89 19.21 -0.98
CA LYS A 283 9.12 19.18 -0.18
C LYS A 283 9.23 17.93 0.69
N MET A 284 8.43 16.88 0.42
CA MET A 284 8.47 15.64 1.20
C MET A 284 9.89 15.07 1.19
N PRO A 285 10.47 14.81 2.37
CA PRO A 285 11.82 14.25 2.45
C PRO A 285 11.87 12.87 1.81
N VAL A 286 12.84 12.68 0.91
CA VAL A 286 13.14 11.41 0.24
C VAL A 286 14.63 11.12 0.26
N LEU A 287 14.98 9.87 0.23
CA LEU A 287 16.37 9.40 0.15
C LEU A 287 16.75 9.28 -1.33
N ASN A 288 17.76 10.06 -1.75
CA ASN A 288 18.29 10.01 -3.13
C ASN A 288 19.34 8.90 -3.30
N ASP A 289 20.09 8.60 -2.24
CA ASP A 289 21.09 7.53 -2.24
C ASP A 289 20.48 6.27 -1.62
N TYR A 290 19.77 5.49 -2.46
CA TYR A 290 19.17 4.20 -2.12
C TYR A 290 19.75 3.10 -3.00
N LYS A 291 19.73 1.85 -2.51
CA LYS A 291 20.22 0.70 -3.26
C LYS A 291 19.09 -0.28 -3.56
N ILE A 292 19.02 -0.72 -4.81
CA ILE A 292 18.09 -1.76 -5.27
C ILE A 292 18.92 -2.96 -5.69
N GLU A 293 19.18 -3.86 -4.74
CA GLU A 293 19.96 -5.06 -4.94
C GLU A 293 19.07 -6.29 -4.72
N PHE A 294 19.07 -7.20 -5.70
CA PHE A 294 18.35 -8.45 -5.63
C PHE A 294 19.34 -9.58 -5.42
N ASN A 295 19.18 -10.31 -4.33
CA ASN A 295 20.02 -11.42 -3.92
C ASN A 295 19.24 -12.74 -3.98
N ASP A 296 19.95 -13.85 -3.78
CA ASP A 296 19.30 -15.14 -3.55
C ASP A 296 18.60 -15.16 -2.20
N PHE A 297 17.50 -15.89 -2.09
CA PHE A 297 16.81 -16.06 -0.82
C PHE A 297 17.57 -16.99 0.12
N ASP A 298 17.51 -16.68 1.40
CA ASP A 298 18.17 -17.39 2.50
C ASP A 298 17.14 -18.28 3.22
N GLU A 299 17.11 -19.56 2.85
CA GLU A 299 16.17 -20.53 3.40
C GLU A 299 16.28 -20.66 4.92
N GLU A 300 17.51 -20.64 5.46
CA GLU A 300 17.75 -20.80 6.89
C GLU A 300 17.16 -19.63 7.69
N LYS A 301 17.37 -18.40 7.21
CA LYS A 301 16.77 -17.22 7.83
C LYS A 301 15.25 -17.24 7.75
N ILE A 302 14.67 -17.63 6.62
CA ILE A 302 13.22 -17.73 6.48
C ILE A 302 12.66 -18.80 7.43
N ARG A 303 13.29 -20.00 7.53
CA ARG A 303 12.90 -21.05 8.51
C ARG A 303 12.96 -20.51 9.94
N LYS A 304 14.05 -19.85 10.30
CA LYS A 304 14.23 -19.28 11.63
C LYS A 304 13.12 -18.29 12.00
N ILE A 305 12.73 -17.42 11.06
CA ILE A 305 11.66 -16.43 11.29
C ILE A 305 10.31 -17.13 11.35
N LEU A 306 9.96 -17.95 10.37
CA LEU A 306 8.60 -18.48 10.24
C LEU A 306 8.37 -19.72 11.10
N ILE A 307 9.29 -20.69 11.09
CA ILE A 307 9.11 -21.98 11.78
C ILE A 307 9.54 -21.86 13.23
N ASP A 308 10.80 -21.51 13.49
CA ASP A 308 11.35 -21.57 14.85
C ASP A 308 10.74 -20.50 15.76
N LYS A 309 10.55 -19.28 15.24
CA LYS A 309 10.02 -18.18 16.02
C LYS A 309 8.49 -18.20 16.11
N HIS A 310 7.78 -18.44 15.00
CA HIS A 310 6.34 -18.28 14.89
C HIS A 310 5.55 -19.56 14.60
N GLN A 311 6.18 -20.74 14.62
CA GLN A 311 5.56 -22.07 14.48
C GLN A 311 4.68 -22.22 13.21
N PHE A 312 5.12 -21.64 12.09
CA PHE A 312 4.51 -21.93 10.80
C PHE A 312 4.68 -23.40 10.43
N SER A 313 3.72 -23.96 9.69
CA SER A 313 3.84 -25.33 9.18
C SER A 313 5.09 -25.47 8.32
N VAL A 314 5.90 -26.49 8.61
CA VAL A 314 7.11 -26.82 7.87
C VAL A 314 6.77 -27.07 6.40
N GLU A 315 5.73 -27.88 6.14
CA GLU A 315 5.30 -28.23 4.78
C GLU A 315 4.95 -27.01 3.96
N ARG A 316 4.30 -26.02 4.58
CA ARG A 316 3.92 -24.76 3.91
C ARG A 316 5.14 -23.92 3.53
N VAL A 317 6.14 -23.85 4.42
CA VAL A 317 7.37 -23.09 4.17
C VAL A 317 8.22 -23.78 3.10
N GLU A 318 8.42 -25.10 3.21
CA GLU A 318 9.19 -25.89 2.24
C GLU A 318 8.55 -25.87 0.84
N SER A 319 7.23 -26.03 0.76
CA SER A 319 6.51 -25.90 -0.52
C SER A 319 6.76 -24.54 -1.20
N GLY A 320 6.86 -23.46 -0.41
CA GLY A 320 7.21 -22.15 -0.94
C GLY A 320 8.63 -22.09 -1.51
N PHE A 321 9.59 -22.75 -0.88
CA PHE A 321 10.96 -22.85 -1.41
C PHE A 321 11.04 -23.67 -2.70
N GLU A 322 10.31 -24.78 -2.77
CA GLU A 322 10.23 -25.60 -4.00
C GLU A 322 9.70 -24.80 -5.19
N GLN A 323 8.64 -23.99 -4.96
CA GLN A 323 8.10 -23.11 -5.99
C GLN A 323 9.15 -22.12 -6.51
N LEU A 324 9.90 -21.47 -5.62
CA LEU A 324 10.95 -20.53 -6.03
C LEU A 324 12.13 -21.19 -6.72
N LYS A 325 12.54 -22.39 -6.29
CA LYS A 325 13.62 -23.17 -6.92
C LYS A 325 13.24 -23.60 -8.34
N LYS A 326 12.04 -24.13 -8.51
CA LYS A 326 11.50 -24.52 -9.82
C LYS A 326 11.52 -23.36 -10.81
N GLN A 327 11.05 -22.19 -10.38
CA GLN A 327 11.07 -20.99 -11.22
C GLN A 327 12.50 -20.57 -11.62
N LYS A 328 13.48 -20.68 -10.70
CA LYS A 328 14.89 -20.37 -11.02
C LYS A 328 15.44 -21.33 -12.09
N GLU A 329 15.09 -22.60 -12.03
CA GLU A 329 15.51 -23.61 -13.00
C GLU A 329 14.89 -23.35 -14.38
N GLU A 330 13.60 -23.06 -14.44
CA GLU A 330 12.90 -22.73 -15.68
C GLU A 330 13.50 -21.47 -16.35
N LYS A 331 13.85 -20.44 -15.57
CA LYS A 331 14.53 -19.25 -16.09
C LYS A 331 15.92 -19.56 -16.64
N LYS A 332 16.69 -20.46 -16.00
CA LYS A 332 18.01 -20.88 -16.50
C LYS A 332 17.88 -21.64 -17.82
N GLN A 333 16.92 -22.56 -17.91
CA GLN A 333 16.66 -23.31 -19.15
C GLN A 333 16.23 -22.39 -20.30
N THR A 334 15.30 -21.49 -20.07
CA THR A 334 14.83 -20.53 -21.09
C THR A 334 15.96 -19.65 -21.61
N ARG A 335 16.89 -19.21 -20.74
CA ARG A 335 18.07 -18.47 -21.18
C ARG A 335 19.01 -19.30 -22.05
N LEU A 336 19.24 -20.57 -21.72
CA LEU A 336 20.08 -21.47 -22.53
C LEU A 336 19.50 -21.71 -23.93
N PHE A 337 18.17 -21.77 -24.08
CA PHE A 337 17.50 -21.92 -25.37
C PHE A 337 17.42 -20.64 -26.20
N SER A 338 17.51 -19.46 -25.58
CA SER A 338 17.49 -18.16 -26.29
C SER A 338 18.85 -17.75 -26.86
N PHE A 339 19.92 -18.52 -26.62
CA PHE A 339 21.25 -18.33 -27.20
C PHE A 339 21.56 -19.30 -28.32
N LYS A 340 20.56 -20.06 -28.78
CA LYS A 340 20.62 -20.87 -30.00
C LYS A 340 19.77 -20.23 -31.11
#